data_d184e0059359d0232e2074c73aad31c2
#
_entry.id   d184e0059359d0232e2074c73aad31c2
#
_cell.length_a   1.000
_cell.length_b   1.000
_cell.length_c   1.000
_cell.angle_alpha   90.00
_cell.angle_beta   90.00
_cell.angle_gamma   90.00
#
_symmetry.space_group_name_H-M   'P 1'
#
loop_
_entity.id
_entity.type
_entity.pdbx_description
1 polymer ?
#
loop_
_entity_poly.entity_id
_entity_poly.type
_entity_poly.pdbx_seq_one_letter_code
_entity_poly.pdbx_strand_id
1 'polypeptide(L)'
;MNLEGSPETKDMIRTLSTLSALFKFSHFSTNLTSSILKKSQIVSSHYILAILYEQSLIPSDIASLQNDDGSFSGDIWGEVDTRFSYVAICCLSILHCLDKINIGKAVDYIVSCRNVDGGFGCTPGAESHAGQIFCCVGALAIAGALHHIDKDLLGWWLCERQVQGGGLNGRPEKLPDVCYSWWVLSSLIIIDRVHWINRDKLVKFILNCQDVEKGGISDRPDDAVDVFHTYFGVAGMFSNGERK
;
A
#
# COMPACT_ATOMS: atom_id res chain seq x y z
N MET A 1 12.98 -31.97 -7.48
CA MET A 1 11.57 -31.55 -7.50
C MET A 1 11.52 -30.20 -8.16
N ASN A 2 10.99 -30.14 -9.40
CA ASN A 2 10.87 -28.90 -10.17
C ASN A 2 9.74 -28.07 -9.59
N LEU A 3 10.08 -26.92 -9.02
CA LEU A 3 9.12 -25.91 -8.50
C LEU A 3 8.62 -24.94 -9.59
N GLU A 4 8.95 -25.22 -10.85
CA GLU A 4 8.55 -24.40 -11.99
C GLU A 4 7.29 -24.99 -12.63
N GLY A 5 6.10 -24.66 -12.15
CA GLY A 5 5.00 -24.95 -13.04
C GLY A 5 3.58 -25.08 -12.50
N SER A 6 3.30 -25.07 -11.21
CA SER A 6 1.90 -25.09 -10.80
C SER A 6 1.25 -23.70 -10.93
N PRO A 7 -0.05 -23.61 -11.27
CA PRO A 7 -0.80 -22.35 -11.24
C PRO A 7 -0.65 -21.61 -9.93
N GLU A 8 -0.65 -22.33 -8.80
CA GLU A 8 -0.47 -21.82 -7.45
C GLU A 8 0.91 -21.16 -7.24
N THR A 9 1.98 -21.76 -7.80
CA THR A 9 3.34 -21.19 -7.75
C THR A 9 3.43 -19.90 -8.56
N LYS A 10 2.74 -19.80 -9.70
CA LYS A 10 2.68 -18.58 -10.53
C LYS A 10 1.89 -17.48 -9.85
N ASP A 11 0.79 -17.79 -9.19
CA ASP A 11 -0.01 -16.83 -8.42
C ASP A 11 0.72 -16.40 -7.14
N MET A 12 1.43 -17.30 -6.48
CA MET A 12 2.33 -16.97 -5.37
C MET A 12 3.45 -16.04 -5.81
N ILE A 13 4.09 -16.31 -6.94
CA ILE A 13 5.14 -15.45 -7.51
C ILE A 13 4.54 -14.10 -7.93
N ARG A 14 3.32 -14.06 -8.45
CA ARG A 14 2.61 -12.83 -8.83
C ARG A 14 2.21 -12.02 -7.60
N THR A 15 1.66 -12.65 -6.58
CA THR A 15 1.33 -12.04 -5.28
C THR A 15 2.58 -11.61 -4.54
N LEU A 16 3.62 -12.44 -4.49
CA LEU A 16 4.93 -12.11 -3.91
C LEU A 16 5.69 -11.11 -4.78
N SER A 17 5.53 -11.07 -6.11
CA SER A 17 6.12 -10.03 -6.95
C SER A 17 5.36 -8.71 -6.85
N THR A 18 4.07 -8.72 -6.64
CA THR A 18 3.27 -7.52 -6.33
C THR A 18 3.61 -7.03 -4.92
N LEU A 19 3.69 -7.92 -3.94
CA LEU A 19 4.22 -7.63 -2.60
C LEU A 19 5.72 -7.34 -2.63
N SER A 20 6.54 -8.00 -3.47
CA SER A 20 7.97 -7.75 -3.62
C SER A 20 8.29 -6.56 -4.52
N ALA A 21 7.41 -6.15 -5.43
CA ALA A 21 7.46 -4.80 -6.01
C ALA A 21 7.15 -3.75 -4.93
N LEU A 22 6.30 -4.10 -3.97
CA LEU A 22 6.10 -3.37 -2.72
C LEU A 22 7.26 -3.58 -1.70
N PHE A 23 8.04 -4.66 -1.81
CA PHE A 23 9.03 -5.12 -0.82
C PHE A 23 10.42 -5.49 -1.41
N LYS A 24 10.81 -5.05 -2.60
CA LYS A 24 12.17 -5.26 -3.13
C LYS A 24 13.24 -4.48 -2.35
N PHE A 25 13.39 -4.82 -1.07
CA PHE A 25 14.31 -4.16 -0.13
C PHE A 25 15.50 -5.02 0.32
N SER A 26 15.78 -6.14 -0.30
CA SER A 26 16.83 -7.04 0.23
C SER A 26 18.24 -6.81 -0.31
N HIS A 27 18.51 -5.84 -1.21
CA HIS A 27 19.82 -5.73 -1.86
C HIS A 27 20.36 -4.31 -2.04
N PHE A 28 20.25 -3.42 -1.05
CA PHE A 28 21.12 -2.24 -1.03
C PHE A 28 21.66 -1.98 0.38
N SER A 29 22.86 -2.53 0.62
CA SER A 29 23.80 -2.08 1.64
C SER A 29 24.54 -0.86 1.08
N THR A 30 24.42 0.29 1.75
CA THR A 30 25.54 1.14 2.13
C THR A 30 25.05 2.32 2.94
N ASN A 31 25.50 2.40 4.21
CA ASN A 31 25.56 3.57 5.07
C ASN A 31 24.30 4.08 5.82
N LEU A 32 23.17 3.37 5.84
CA LEU A 32 22.23 3.52 6.95
C LEU A 32 22.51 2.41 7.97
N THR A 33 22.65 2.78 9.25
CA THR A 33 23.03 1.84 10.30
C THR A 33 22.11 0.62 10.27
N SER A 34 22.72 -0.57 10.22
CA SER A 34 22.03 -1.88 10.09
C SER A 34 20.90 -2.12 11.11
N SER A 35 20.87 -1.34 12.18
CA SER A 35 19.87 -1.32 13.24
C SER A 35 18.53 -0.71 12.80
N ILE A 36 18.53 0.39 12.03
CA ILE A 36 17.30 1.08 11.60
C ILE A 36 16.62 0.29 10.48
N LEU A 37 17.39 -0.25 9.52
CA LEU A 37 16.87 -1.12 8.46
C LEU A 37 16.28 -2.43 9.02
N LYS A 38 16.94 -3.05 10.00
CA LYS A 38 16.40 -4.24 10.68
C LYS A 38 15.11 -3.93 11.44
N LYS A 39 15.01 -2.78 12.11
CA LYS A 39 13.78 -2.39 12.82
C LYS A 39 12.64 -2.05 11.86
N SER A 40 12.88 -1.40 10.73
CA SER A 40 11.84 -1.04 9.76
C SER A 40 11.32 -2.24 8.95
N GLN A 41 12.18 -3.18 8.57
CA GLN A 41 11.76 -4.47 7.99
C GLN A 41 10.95 -5.32 8.98
N ILE A 42 11.30 -5.25 10.25
CA ILE A 42 10.59 -5.92 11.34
C ILE A 42 9.17 -5.36 11.49
N VAL A 43 8.96 -4.04 11.37
CA VAL A 43 7.64 -3.44 11.67
C VAL A 43 6.57 -3.81 10.66
N SER A 44 6.81 -3.83 9.35
CA SER A 44 5.72 -4.12 8.39
C SER A 44 5.48 -5.60 8.13
N SER A 45 6.53 -6.41 7.99
CA SER A 45 6.34 -7.87 7.89
C SER A 45 5.98 -8.51 9.22
N HIS A 46 6.50 -7.99 10.35
CA HIS A 46 6.13 -8.48 11.67
C HIS A 46 4.78 -7.93 12.16
N TYR A 47 4.32 -6.75 11.72
CA TYR A 47 2.98 -6.29 12.06
C TYR A 47 1.91 -7.20 11.41
N ILE A 48 2.12 -7.60 10.17
CA ILE A 48 1.25 -8.57 9.50
C ILE A 48 1.48 -9.98 10.09
N LEU A 49 2.73 -10.40 10.29
CA LEU A 49 3.07 -11.70 10.87
C LEU A 49 2.78 -11.77 12.37
N ALA A 50 2.93 -10.68 13.14
CA ALA A 50 2.58 -10.67 14.57
C ALA A 50 1.06 -10.69 14.76
N ILE A 51 0.29 -9.99 13.94
CA ILE A 51 -1.18 -10.14 13.92
C ILE A 51 -1.57 -11.57 13.56
N LEU A 52 -0.87 -12.20 12.63
CA LEU A 52 -1.12 -13.59 12.22
C LEU A 52 -0.64 -14.62 13.27
N TYR A 53 0.42 -14.33 14.02
CA TYR A 53 1.07 -15.28 14.93
C TYR A 53 0.64 -15.13 16.40
N GLU A 54 0.45 -13.89 16.91
CA GLU A 54 0.06 -13.66 18.31
C GLU A 54 -1.44 -13.86 18.58
N GLN A 55 -2.29 -13.81 17.56
CA GLN A 55 -3.74 -13.91 17.75
C GLN A 55 -4.36 -15.25 17.30
N SER A 56 -3.57 -16.23 16.83
CA SER A 56 -4.15 -17.48 16.28
C SER A 56 -5.31 -17.22 15.29
N LEU A 57 -5.20 -16.14 14.50
CA LEU A 57 -6.24 -15.77 13.55
C LEU A 57 -6.37 -16.91 12.53
N ILE A 58 -7.41 -17.67 12.68
CA ILE A 58 -7.77 -18.73 11.75
C ILE A 58 -8.34 -18.04 10.50
N PRO A 59 -7.99 -18.46 9.26
CA PRO A 59 -8.55 -17.87 8.05
C PRO A 59 -10.07 -17.76 8.03
N SER A 60 -10.78 -18.64 8.76
CA SER A 60 -12.22 -18.58 8.96
C SER A 60 -12.70 -17.35 9.72
N ASP A 61 -11.90 -16.85 10.69
CA ASP A 61 -12.27 -15.67 11.47
C ASP A 61 -12.20 -14.41 10.60
N ILE A 62 -11.14 -14.29 9.76
CA ILE A 62 -11.04 -13.20 8.79
C ILE A 62 -12.19 -13.29 7.77
N ALA A 63 -12.50 -14.48 7.28
CA ALA A 63 -13.58 -14.68 6.32
C ALA A 63 -14.96 -14.35 6.91
N SER A 64 -15.16 -14.57 8.21
CA SER A 64 -16.42 -14.25 8.89
C SER A 64 -16.68 -12.74 9.02
N LEU A 65 -15.66 -11.90 8.79
CA LEU A 65 -15.81 -10.44 8.76
C LEU A 65 -16.38 -9.90 7.44
N GLN A 66 -16.54 -10.78 6.42
CA GLN A 66 -17.14 -10.36 5.15
C GLN A 66 -18.65 -10.19 5.32
N ASN A 67 -19.15 -9.01 5.00
CA ASN A 67 -20.56 -8.68 4.99
C ASN A 67 -21.26 -9.16 3.70
N ASP A 68 -22.58 -9.17 3.69
CA ASP A 68 -23.41 -9.63 2.57
C ASP A 68 -23.20 -8.80 1.29
N ASP A 69 -22.84 -7.53 1.41
CA ASP A 69 -22.53 -6.63 0.30
C ASP A 69 -21.10 -6.77 -0.23
N GLY A 70 -20.28 -7.61 0.40
CA GLY A 70 -18.90 -7.87 0.02
C GLY A 70 -17.87 -7.00 0.76
N SER A 71 -18.31 -6.02 1.54
CA SER A 71 -17.44 -5.24 2.42
C SER A 71 -16.86 -6.10 3.56
N PHE A 72 -15.92 -5.54 4.30
CA PHE A 72 -15.39 -6.17 5.50
C PHE A 72 -15.56 -5.26 6.71
N SER A 73 -16.04 -5.82 7.81
CA SER A 73 -16.04 -5.16 9.12
C SER A 73 -14.64 -5.22 9.72
N GLY A 74 -14.23 -4.12 10.39
CA GLY A 74 -12.95 -4.06 11.08
C GLY A 74 -12.95 -4.78 12.42
N ASP A 75 -14.13 -4.89 13.01
CA ASP A 75 -14.35 -5.44 14.35
C ASP A 75 -15.81 -5.89 14.54
N ILE A 76 -16.11 -6.30 15.79
CA ILE A 76 -17.45 -6.75 16.20
C ILE A 76 -18.50 -5.62 16.22
N TRP A 77 -18.10 -4.35 16.16
CA TRP A 77 -19.03 -3.20 16.12
C TRP A 77 -19.46 -2.85 14.70
N GLY A 78 -18.85 -3.47 13.70
CA GLY A 78 -19.30 -3.40 12.31
C GLY A 78 -18.84 -2.16 11.54
N GLU A 79 -17.76 -1.49 11.97
CA GLU A 79 -17.14 -0.43 11.16
C GLU A 79 -16.69 -0.99 9.82
N VAL A 80 -17.06 -0.32 8.73
CA VAL A 80 -16.72 -0.68 7.36
C VAL A 80 -15.83 0.38 6.73
N ASP A 81 -14.71 -0.06 6.13
CA ASP A 81 -13.75 0.80 5.46
C ASP A 81 -12.96 -0.04 4.43
N THR A 82 -12.60 0.54 3.29
CA THR A 82 -11.80 -0.15 2.26
C THR A 82 -10.44 -0.64 2.76
N ARG A 83 -9.91 -0.07 3.84
CA ARG A 83 -8.70 -0.57 4.52
C ARG A 83 -8.91 -1.99 5.04
N PHE A 84 -10.08 -2.28 5.61
CA PHE A 84 -10.40 -3.63 6.12
C PHE A 84 -10.54 -4.62 4.98
N SER A 85 -11.17 -4.23 3.88
CA SER A 85 -11.23 -5.05 2.66
C SER A 85 -9.81 -5.41 2.15
N TYR A 86 -8.91 -4.41 2.09
CA TYR A 86 -7.53 -4.64 1.68
C TYR A 86 -6.78 -5.59 2.63
N VAL A 87 -6.87 -5.35 3.95
CA VAL A 87 -6.19 -6.17 4.96
C VAL A 87 -6.69 -7.61 4.90
N ALA A 88 -8.00 -7.83 4.84
CA ALA A 88 -8.60 -9.17 4.76
C ALA A 88 -8.15 -9.92 3.49
N ILE A 89 -8.25 -9.29 2.31
CA ILE A 89 -7.83 -9.88 1.03
C ILE A 89 -6.32 -10.16 1.04
N CYS A 90 -5.50 -9.24 1.54
CA CYS A 90 -4.05 -9.40 1.62
C CYS A 90 -3.67 -10.58 2.55
N CYS A 91 -4.26 -10.64 3.76
CA CYS A 91 -4.01 -11.73 4.71
C CYS A 91 -4.43 -13.08 4.13
N LEU A 92 -5.63 -13.19 3.57
CA LEU A 92 -6.11 -14.45 2.98
C LEU A 92 -5.31 -14.86 1.75
N SER A 93 -4.81 -13.90 0.97
CA SER A 93 -3.90 -14.18 -0.15
C SER A 93 -2.57 -14.76 0.33
N ILE A 94 -1.95 -14.16 1.36
CA ILE A 94 -0.71 -14.66 1.96
C ILE A 94 -0.89 -16.07 2.54
N LEU A 95 -2.05 -16.33 3.12
CA LEU A 95 -2.40 -17.64 3.71
C LEU A 95 -2.91 -18.65 2.66
N HIS A 96 -2.98 -18.29 1.38
CA HIS A 96 -3.54 -19.11 0.30
C HIS A 96 -4.98 -19.57 0.57
N CYS A 97 -5.80 -18.69 1.16
CA CYS A 97 -7.18 -18.96 1.58
C CYS A 97 -8.20 -17.97 1.02
N LEU A 98 -7.94 -17.38 -0.16
CA LEU A 98 -8.88 -16.48 -0.83
C LEU A 98 -10.20 -17.15 -1.22
N ASP A 99 -10.20 -18.46 -1.35
CA ASP A 99 -11.39 -19.30 -1.60
C ASP A 99 -12.40 -19.29 -0.44
N LYS A 100 -12.00 -18.83 0.74
CA LYS A 100 -12.87 -18.73 1.93
C LYS A 100 -13.79 -17.52 1.93
N ILE A 101 -13.60 -16.58 1.01
CA ILE A 101 -14.42 -15.37 0.87
C ILE A 101 -15.08 -15.30 -0.50
N ASN A 102 -16.13 -14.52 -0.62
CA ASN A 102 -16.69 -14.17 -1.93
C ASN A 102 -15.87 -13.01 -2.52
N ILE A 103 -14.80 -13.35 -3.26
CA ILE A 103 -13.89 -12.37 -3.86
C ILE A 103 -14.62 -11.49 -4.89
N GLY A 104 -15.61 -12.02 -5.62
CA GLY A 104 -16.41 -11.26 -6.57
C GLY A 104 -17.18 -10.14 -5.89
N LYS A 105 -17.90 -10.44 -4.80
CA LYS A 105 -18.59 -9.42 -4.00
C LYS A 105 -17.63 -8.40 -3.40
N ALA A 106 -16.44 -8.84 -2.93
CA ALA A 106 -15.44 -7.93 -2.40
C ALA A 106 -14.92 -6.94 -3.48
N VAL A 107 -14.70 -7.43 -4.70
CA VAL A 107 -14.34 -6.59 -5.84
C VAL A 107 -15.48 -5.61 -6.17
N ASP A 108 -16.73 -6.07 -6.23
CA ASP A 108 -17.89 -5.22 -6.53
C ASP A 108 -18.02 -4.09 -5.48
N TYR A 109 -17.84 -4.42 -4.19
CA TYR A 109 -17.86 -3.42 -3.13
C TYR A 109 -16.73 -2.39 -3.30
N ILE A 110 -15.48 -2.82 -3.54
CA ILE A 110 -14.35 -1.91 -3.73
C ILE A 110 -14.59 -1.01 -4.95
N VAL A 111 -15.13 -1.57 -6.04
CA VAL A 111 -15.46 -0.79 -7.25
C VAL A 111 -16.56 0.23 -6.97
N SER A 112 -17.51 -0.06 -6.09
CA SER A 112 -18.55 0.89 -5.67
C SER A 112 -18.01 2.08 -4.89
N CYS A 113 -16.83 1.96 -4.29
CA CYS A 113 -16.14 3.07 -3.59
C CYS A 113 -15.37 4.00 -4.55
N ARG A 114 -15.39 3.71 -5.87
CA ARG A 114 -14.74 4.55 -6.87
C ARG A 114 -15.56 5.81 -7.15
N ASN A 115 -14.88 6.95 -7.23
CA ASN A 115 -15.44 8.24 -7.56
C ASN A 115 -15.26 8.60 -9.03
N VAL A 116 -15.96 9.64 -9.47
CA VAL A 116 -15.90 10.17 -10.85
C VAL A 116 -14.52 10.74 -11.22
N ASP A 117 -13.72 11.12 -10.24
CA ASP A 117 -12.33 11.57 -10.40
C ASP A 117 -11.33 10.42 -10.62
N GLY A 118 -11.81 9.18 -10.63
CA GLY A 118 -11.00 7.96 -10.76
C GLY A 118 -10.41 7.46 -9.44
N GLY A 119 -10.47 8.24 -8.36
CA GLY A 119 -10.00 7.86 -7.04
C GLY A 119 -11.00 7.00 -6.26
N PHE A 120 -10.64 6.63 -5.04
CA PHE A 120 -11.44 5.79 -4.14
C PHE A 120 -11.54 6.42 -2.76
N GLY A 121 -12.72 6.32 -2.16
CA GLY A 121 -12.98 6.68 -0.76
C GLY A 121 -12.97 5.47 0.17
N CYS A 122 -13.18 5.72 1.46
CA CYS A 122 -13.25 4.66 2.48
C CYS A 122 -14.53 3.82 2.40
N THR A 123 -15.61 4.40 1.88
CA THR A 123 -16.92 3.78 1.61
C THR A 123 -17.51 4.42 0.35
N PRO A 124 -18.58 3.84 -0.24
CA PRO A 124 -19.23 4.44 -1.39
C PRO A 124 -19.65 5.90 -1.12
N GLY A 125 -19.26 6.80 -2.03
CA GLY A 125 -19.55 8.24 -1.92
C GLY A 125 -18.61 9.04 -1.00
N ALA A 126 -17.67 8.41 -0.31
CA ALA A 126 -16.64 9.10 0.46
C ALA A 126 -15.59 9.75 -0.45
N GLU A 127 -14.97 10.85 0.01
CA GLU A 127 -13.94 11.58 -0.72
C GLU A 127 -12.74 10.70 -1.12
N SER A 128 -12.23 10.88 -2.33
CA SER A 128 -11.01 10.22 -2.81
C SER A 128 -9.80 10.60 -1.96
N HIS A 129 -9.05 9.58 -1.52
CA HIS A 129 -7.89 9.75 -0.66
C HIS A 129 -6.77 8.77 -1.02
N ALA A 130 -5.53 9.23 -1.12
CA ALA A 130 -4.40 8.44 -1.60
C ALA A 130 -4.17 7.13 -0.80
N GLY A 131 -4.39 7.16 0.52
CA GLY A 131 -4.30 5.96 1.36
C GLY A 131 -5.40 4.95 1.06
N GLN A 132 -6.63 5.41 0.80
CA GLN A 132 -7.74 4.54 0.39
C GLN A 132 -7.54 4.00 -1.03
N ILE A 133 -7.02 4.83 -1.93
CA ILE A 133 -6.64 4.41 -3.29
C ILE A 133 -5.62 3.28 -3.23
N PHE A 134 -4.59 3.39 -2.37
CA PHE A 134 -3.61 2.31 -2.20
C PHE A 134 -4.29 1.00 -1.78
N CYS A 135 -5.18 1.05 -0.80
CA CYS A 135 -5.90 -0.12 -0.32
C CYS A 135 -6.78 -0.73 -1.44
N CYS A 136 -7.55 0.08 -2.14
CA CYS A 136 -8.43 -0.39 -3.22
C CYS A 136 -7.65 -0.96 -4.40
N VAL A 137 -6.62 -0.24 -4.87
CA VAL A 137 -5.76 -0.69 -5.98
C VAL A 137 -5.00 -1.97 -5.62
N GLY A 138 -4.48 -2.05 -4.38
CA GLY A 138 -3.81 -3.24 -3.87
C GLY A 138 -4.74 -4.46 -3.80
N ALA A 139 -5.94 -4.29 -3.26
CA ALA A 139 -6.95 -5.34 -3.20
C ALA A 139 -7.37 -5.82 -4.59
N LEU A 140 -7.65 -4.88 -5.52
CA LEU A 140 -8.00 -5.21 -6.90
C LEU A 140 -6.84 -5.89 -7.64
N ALA A 141 -5.59 -5.53 -7.35
CA ALA A 141 -4.42 -6.20 -7.93
C ALA A 141 -4.32 -7.66 -7.47
N ILE A 142 -4.49 -7.92 -6.16
CA ILE A 142 -4.50 -9.26 -5.57
C ILE A 142 -5.64 -10.09 -6.16
N ALA A 143 -6.82 -9.50 -6.32
CA ALA A 143 -8.00 -10.17 -6.89
C ALA A 143 -7.94 -10.35 -8.42
N GLY A 144 -6.90 -9.84 -9.12
CA GLY A 144 -6.81 -9.89 -10.59
C GLY A 144 -7.82 -8.98 -11.31
N ALA A 145 -8.35 -7.96 -10.62
CA ALA A 145 -9.47 -7.13 -11.04
C ALA A 145 -9.07 -5.69 -11.43
N LEU A 146 -7.81 -5.46 -11.78
CA LEU A 146 -7.32 -4.13 -12.20
C LEU A 146 -7.98 -3.58 -13.47
N HIS A 147 -8.70 -4.41 -14.23
CA HIS A 147 -9.45 -3.99 -15.42
C HIS A 147 -10.63 -3.05 -15.08
N HIS A 148 -11.05 -2.97 -13.82
CA HIS A 148 -12.06 -2.01 -13.35
C HIS A 148 -11.52 -0.60 -13.18
N ILE A 149 -10.19 -0.39 -13.25
CA ILE A 149 -9.53 0.92 -13.05
C ILE A 149 -9.26 1.57 -14.39
N ASP A 150 -9.71 2.83 -14.57
CA ASP A 150 -9.16 3.72 -15.57
C ASP A 150 -7.78 4.19 -15.08
N LYS A 151 -6.73 3.57 -15.63
CA LYS A 151 -5.35 3.79 -15.17
C LYS A 151 -4.84 5.21 -15.48
N ASP A 152 -5.34 5.84 -16.52
CA ASP A 152 -4.90 7.17 -16.91
C ASP A 152 -5.58 8.22 -16.03
N LEU A 153 -6.89 8.09 -15.81
CA LEU A 153 -7.63 8.99 -14.94
C LEU A 153 -7.11 8.90 -13.49
N LEU A 154 -6.96 7.69 -12.97
CA LEU A 154 -6.41 7.48 -11.62
C LEU A 154 -4.95 7.93 -11.52
N GLY A 155 -4.14 7.64 -12.53
CA GLY A 155 -2.74 8.06 -12.60
C GLY A 155 -2.60 9.56 -12.56
N TRP A 156 -3.45 10.26 -13.31
CA TRP A 156 -3.50 11.73 -13.29
C TRP A 156 -3.88 12.24 -11.90
N TRP A 157 -4.95 11.73 -11.29
CA TRP A 157 -5.35 12.13 -9.94
C TRP A 157 -4.22 11.95 -8.91
N LEU A 158 -3.50 10.83 -8.97
CA LEU A 158 -2.37 10.54 -8.07
C LEU A 158 -1.18 11.49 -8.31
N CYS A 159 -0.89 11.83 -9.57
CA CYS A 159 0.21 12.74 -9.89
C CYS A 159 -0.06 14.18 -9.43
N GLU A 160 -1.32 14.60 -9.44
CA GLU A 160 -1.75 15.89 -8.89
C GLU A 160 -1.56 15.98 -7.35
N ARG A 161 -1.21 14.87 -6.68
CA ARG A 161 -0.83 14.88 -5.24
C ARG A 161 0.57 15.45 -5.04
N GLN A 162 1.40 15.53 -6.10
CA GLN A 162 2.73 16.12 -5.97
C GLN A 162 2.66 17.64 -5.95
N VAL A 163 2.92 18.23 -4.78
CA VAL A 163 2.94 19.68 -4.62
C VAL A 163 4.21 20.30 -5.19
N GLN A 164 4.24 21.63 -5.32
CA GLN A 164 5.36 22.38 -5.92
C GLN A 164 6.69 22.08 -5.23
N GLY A 165 6.70 21.85 -3.89
CA GLY A 165 7.87 21.48 -3.10
C GLY A 165 8.34 20.04 -3.30
N GLY A 166 7.63 19.23 -4.09
CA GLY A 166 7.99 17.86 -4.46
C GLY A 166 7.39 16.77 -3.58
N GLY A 167 6.93 17.09 -2.38
CA GLY A 167 6.23 16.16 -1.51
C GLY A 167 4.86 15.77 -2.06
N LEU A 168 4.29 14.70 -1.52
CA LEU A 168 2.98 14.18 -1.92
C LEU A 168 1.98 14.38 -0.79
N ASN A 169 0.75 14.75 -1.12
CA ASN A 169 -0.34 14.87 -0.16
C ASN A 169 -1.37 13.75 -0.32
N GLY A 170 -2.26 13.59 0.68
CA GLY A 170 -3.28 12.54 0.69
C GLY A 170 -4.51 12.87 -0.15
N ARG A 171 -4.80 14.15 -0.34
CA ARG A 171 -5.94 14.68 -1.10
C ARG A 171 -5.72 16.17 -1.43
N PRO A 172 -6.53 16.75 -2.32
CA PRO A 172 -6.40 18.17 -2.72
C PRO A 172 -6.32 19.11 -1.50
N GLU A 173 -5.52 20.17 -1.64
CA GLU A 173 -5.37 21.27 -0.67
C GLU A 173 -4.82 20.90 0.71
N LYS A 174 -4.35 19.65 0.90
CA LYS A 174 -3.66 19.23 2.13
C LYS A 174 -2.16 19.40 2.01
N LEU A 175 -1.51 19.55 3.16
CA LEU A 175 -0.05 19.60 3.24
C LEU A 175 0.56 18.25 2.83
N PRO A 176 1.74 18.26 2.20
CA PRO A 176 2.47 17.05 1.91
C PRO A 176 2.95 16.37 3.19
N ASP A 177 3.06 15.05 3.14
CA ASP A 177 3.53 14.21 4.20
C ASP A 177 4.31 13.04 3.60
N VAL A 178 5.43 12.68 4.21
CA VAL A 178 6.35 11.65 3.72
C VAL A 178 5.67 10.30 3.53
N CYS A 179 4.66 9.94 4.33
CA CYS A 179 3.99 8.65 4.20
C CYS A 179 3.31 8.46 2.83
N TYR A 180 2.87 9.54 2.18
CA TYR A 180 2.30 9.47 0.83
C TYR A 180 3.32 9.12 -0.24
N SER A 181 4.62 9.26 0.03
CA SER A 181 5.68 8.74 -0.85
C SER A 181 5.55 7.23 -1.06
N TRP A 182 4.98 6.52 -0.09
CA TRP A 182 4.66 5.11 -0.22
C TRP A 182 3.29 4.87 -0.87
N TRP A 183 2.23 5.45 -0.33
CA TRP A 183 0.86 5.19 -0.77
C TRP A 183 0.62 5.57 -2.23
N VAL A 184 1.09 6.74 -2.64
CA VAL A 184 0.95 7.23 -4.02
C VAL A 184 1.84 6.45 -4.97
N LEU A 185 3.14 6.29 -4.66
CA LEU A 185 4.05 5.60 -5.57
C LEU A 185 3.68 4.13 -5.75
N SER A 186 3.30 3.42 -4.69
CA SER A 186 2.87 2.02 -4.78
C SER A 186 1.67 1.87 -5.71
N SER A 187 0.68 2.76 -5.58
CA SER A 187 -0.49 2.78 -6.46
C SER A 187 -0.09 3.04 -7.92
N LEU A 188 0.77 4.03 -8.16
CA LEU A 188 1.27 4.35 -9.51
C LEU A 188 2.12 3.22 -10.12
N ILE A 189 2.89 2.49 -9.31
CA ILE A 189 3.65 1.31 -9.75
C ILE A 189 2.68 0.20 -10.20
N ILE A 190 1.65 -0.08 -9.41
CA ILE A 190 0.65 -1.12 -9.72
C ILE A 190 -0.07 -0.82 -11.03
N ILE A 191 -0.42 0.43 -11.29
CA ILE A 191 -1.10 0.85 -12.53
C ILE A 191 -0.14 1.23 -13.67
N ASP A 192 1.19 1.13 -13.45
CA ASP A 192 2.26 1.44 -14.42
C ASP A 192 2.28 2.92 -14.87
N ARG A 193 2.15 3.86 -13.91
CA ARG A 193 2.17 5.32 -14.14
C ARG A 193 3.18 6.06 -13.26
N VAL A 194 4.09 5.36 -12.58
CA VAL A 194 5.08 5.95 -11.65
C VAL A 194 6.00 6.97 -12.32
N HIS A 195 6.25 6.82 -13.63
CA HIS A 195 7.08 7.74 -14.41
C HIS A 195 6.47 9.15 -14.61
N TRP A 196 5.22 9.35 -14.17
CA TRP A 196 4.57 10.67 -14.20
C TRP A 196 4.96 11.55 -13.01
N ILE A 197 5.56 11.00 -11.95
CA ILE A 197 6.03 11.76 -10.78
C ILE A 197 7.43 12.34 -11.04
N ASN A 198 7.66 13.57 -10.55
CA ASN A 198 9.00 14.13 -10.51
C ASN A 198 9.78 13.52 -9.33
N ARG A 199 10.56 12.50 -9.66
CA ARG A 199 11.36 11.71 -8.70
C ARG A 199 12.34 12.57 -7.90
N ASP A 200 13.10 13.44 -8.58
CA ASP A 200 14.18 14.20 -7.93
C ASP A 200 13.63 15.17 -6.89
N LYS A 201 12.50 15.80 -7.20
CA LYS A 201 11.80 16.66 -6.26
C LYS A 201 11.27 15.88 -5.06
N LEU A 202 10.72 14.68 -5.27
CA LEU A 202 10.20 13.85 -4.19
C LEU A 202 11.33 13.38 -3.26
N VAL A 203 12.44 12.89 -3.82
CA VAL A 203 13.62 12.47 -3.03
C VAL A 203 14.14 13.64 -2.22
N LYS A 204 14.23 14.84 -2.82
CA LYS A 204 14.66 16.04 -2.11
C LYS A 204 13.73 16.39 -0.95
N PHE A 205 12.41 16.28 -1.14
CA PHE A 205 11.43 16.50 -0.07
C PHE A 205 11.65 15.52 1.09
N ILE A 206 11.77 14.21 0.81
CA ILE A 206 11.99 13.18 1.83
C ILE A 206 13.31 13.43 2.60
N LEU A 207 14.38 13.77 1.89
CA LEU A 207 15.67 14.07 2.52
C LEU A 207 15.63 15.33 3.39
N ASN A 208 14.81 16.33 3.05
CA ASN A 208 14.61 17.51 3.87
C ASN A 208 13.85 17.21 5.19
N CYS A 209 13.15 16.08 5.27
CA CYS A 209 12.46 15.60 6.48
C CYS A 209 13.36 14.75 7.37
N GLN A 210 14.62 14.53 6.99
CA GLN A 210 15.58 13.72 7.74
C GLN A 210 16.24 14.54 8.87
N ASP A 211 16.23 14.00 10.10
CA ASP A 211 17.10 14.48 11.18
C ASP A 211 18.48 13.81 11.01
N VAL A 212 19.47 14.58 10.61
CA VAL A 212 20.84 14.07 10.35
C VAL A 212 21.63 13.82 11.63
N GLU A 213 21.24 14.43 12.76
CA GLU A 213 21.93 14.28 14.05
C GLU A 213 21.41 13.08 14.83
N LYS A 214 20.10 12.96 14.99
CA LYS A 214 19.45 11.88 15.76
C LYS A 214 19.10 10.67 14.89
N GLY A 215 19.05 10.86 13.60
CA GLY A 215 18.57 9.87 12.63
C GLY A 215 17.05 9.78 12.60
N GLY A 216 16.51 9.30 11.47
CA GLY A 216 15.08 9.18 11.25
C GLY A 216 14.52 10.19 10.25
N ILE A 217 13.26 10.03 9.91
CA ILE A 217 12.51 10.88 8.97
C ILE A 217 11.19 11.26 9.64
N SER A 218 10.82 12.53 9.54
CA SER A 218 9.53 13.06 10.01
C SER A 218 8.50 13.09 8.87
N ASP A 219 7.26 13.40 9.18
CA ASP A 219 6.20 13.60 8.18
C ASP A 219 6.48 14.83 7.28
N ARG A 220 7.05 15.89 7.85
CA ARG A 220 7.41 17.16 7.19
C ARG A 220 8.72 17.71 7.72
N PRO A 221 9.39 18.61 6.98
CA PRO A 221 10.56 19.31 7.49
C PRO A 221 10.28 19.98 8.84
N ASP A 222 11.26 19.91 9.74
CA ASP A 222 11.25 20.51 11.09
C ASP A 222 10.30 19.86 12.11
N ASP A 223 9.57 18.80 11.75
CA ASP A 223 8.74 18.01 12.67
C ASP A 223 9.56 16.88 13.35
N ALA A 224 9.02 16.29 14.39
CA ALA A 224 9.67 15.21 15.12
C ALA A 224 9.71 13.92 14.28
N VAL A 225 10.88 13.29 14.24
CA VAL A 225 11.08 12.01 13.54
C VAL A 225 10.40 10.86 14.28
N ASP A 226 9.87 9.90 13.52
CA ASP A 226 9.28 8.68 14.07
C ASP A 226 9.55 7.46 13.18
N VAL A 227 9.23 6.28 13.70
CA VAL A 227 9.49 5.01 13.01
C VAL A 227 8.61 4.83 11.78
N PHE A 228 7.37 5.31 11.81
CA PHE A 228 6.40 5.19 10.74
C PHE A 228 6.85 6.01 9.51
N HIS A 229 7.15 7.31 9.69
CA HIS A 229 7.60 8.16 8.59
C HIS A 229 9.02 7.79 8.12
N THR A 230 9.90 7.33 9.02
CA THR A 230 11.20 6.76 8.62
C THR A 230 11.03 5.56 7.69
N TYR A 231 10.13 4.65 8.02
CA TYR A 231 9.85 3.49 7.17
C TYR A 231 9.33 3.91 5.79
N PHE A 232 8.28 4.73 5.74
CA PHE A 232 7.65 5.12 4.47
C PHE A 232 8.53 6.04 3.62
N GLY A 233 9.33 6.91 4.25
CA GLY A 233 10.29 7.75 3.53
C GLY A 233 11.37 6.91 2.85
N VAL A 234 11.96 5.97 3.56
CA VAL A 234 12.93 5.03 2.99
C VAL A 234 12.27 4.20 1.87
N ALA A 235 11.08 3.64 2.11
CA ALA A 235 10.34 2.86 1.13
C ALA A 235 10.03 3.68 -0.14
N GLY A 236 9.59 4.92 0.01
CA GLY A 236 9.29 5.84 -1.09
C GLY A 236 10.53 6.18 -1.94
N MET A 237 11.70 6.37 -1.34
CA MET A 237 12.95 6.61 -2.07
C MET A 237 13.33 5.43 -2.96
N PHE A 238 13.16 4.20 -2.50
CA PHE A 238 13.55 3.00 -3.26
C PHE A 238 12.50 2.59 -4.31
N SER A 239 11.24 2.89 -4.11
CA SER A 239 10.18 2.61 -5.10
C SER A 239 10.37 3.36 -6.43
N ASN A 240 11.22 4.39 -6.43
CA ASN A 240 11.62 5.16 -7.60
C ASN A 240 12.81 4.54 -8.38
N GLY A 241 13.32 3.35 -8.00
CA GLY A 241 14.46 2.69 -8.65
C GLY A 241 14.12 2.22 -10.06
N GLU A 242 15.09 2.39 -10.97
CA GLU A 242 15.00 2.00 -12.39
C GLU A 242 14.61 0.54 -12.56
N ARG A 243 13.61 0.28 -13.41
CA ARG A 243 13.55 -1.00 -14.12
C ARG A 243 14.68 -1.00 -15.14
N LYS A 244 15.77 -1.70 -14.87
CA LYS A 244 16.71 -2.16 -15.90
C LYS A 244 16.17 -3.41 -16.52
#